data_47a13304bb5697a5031e132527933cdb
#
_entry.id   47a13304bb5697a5031e132527933cdb
#
_cell.length_a   1.000
_cell.length_b   1.000
_cell.length_c   1.000
_cell.angle_alpha   90.00
_cell.angle_beta   90.00
_cell.angle_gamma   90.00
#
_symmetry.space_group_name_H-M   'P 1'
#
loop_
_entity.id
_entity.type
_entity.pdbx_description
1 polymer ?
#
loop_
_entity_poly.entity_id
_entity_poly.type
_entity_poly.pdbx_seq_one_letter_code
_entity_poly.pdbx_strand_id
1 'polypeptide(L)'
;MDAFFEEVSHTDDKKVHSLWVEKYRPTIIEDYIGNENIITTIKSYIDQQNIPHLMLYGGAGTGKTTLAKLLTKQINCDVLYINASDENKVENVRTKIKSFASCVGIKPLKIIILDECDYMSPEAQAALRNLMETFSMSTRFILTCNYHEKMILPIVSRCMTFE
;
A
#
# COMPACT_ATOMS: atom_id res chain seq x y z
N MET A 1 -17.00 54.25 10.49
CA MET A 1 -17.60 53.17 9.61
C MET A 1 -16.50 52.12 9.47
N ASP A 2 -16.35 51.35 10.56
CA ASP A 2 -15.20 50.46 10.78
C ASP A 2 -15.58 49.04 10.34
N ALA A 3 -14.84 48.55 9.37
CA ALA A 3 -15.01 47.19 8.88
C ALA A 3 -14.17 46.24 9.77
N PHE A 4 -14.87 45.40 10.50
CA PHE A 4 -14.34 44.30 11.27
C PHE A 4 -13.76 43.24 10.28
N PHE A 5 -12.44 43.08 10.29
CA PHE A 5 -11.81 41.88 9.77
C PHE A 5 -11.74 40.84 10.89
N GLU A 6 -12.61 39.84 10.84
CA GLU A 6 -12.47 38.63 11.65
C GLU A 6 -11.30 37.81 11.11
N GLU A 7 -10.26 37.71 11.91
CA GLU A 7 -9.22 36.71 11.74
C GLU A 7 -9.80 35.32 11.95
N VAL A 8 -9.91 34.54 10.85
CA VAL A 8 -10.20 33.13 10.93
C VAL A 8 -8.92 32.42 11.39
N SER A 9 -8.84 32.15 12.67
CA SER A 9 -7.83 31.29 13.26
C SER A 9 -8.02 29.86 12.72
N HIS A 10 -7.10 29.42 11.87
CA HIS A 10 -6.95 28.00 11.54
C HIS A 10 -6.47 27.25 12.80
N THR A 11 -7.42 26.76 13.57
CA THR A 11 -7.13 25.74 14.57
C THR A 11 -6.87 24.44 13.83
N ASP A 12 -5.61 24.02 13.78
CA ASP A 12 -5.21 22.66 13.46
C ASP A 12 -5.92 21.70 14.43
N ASP A 13 -7.04 21.17 14.01
CA ASP A 13 -7.70 20.04 14.68
C ASP A 13 -6.79 18.80 14.52
N LYS A 14 -5.83 18.68 15.42
CA LYS A 14 -5.18 17.39 15.69
C LYS A 14 -6.27 16.45 16.18
N LYS A 15 -6.83 15.62 15.28
CA LYS A 15 -7.68 14.49 15.64
C LYS A 15 -6.94 13.68 16.69
N VAL A 16 -7.35 13.82 17.95
CA VAL A 16 -6.86 12.97 19.03
C VAL A 16 -7.41 11.57 18.76
N HIS A 17 -6.62 10.71 18.15
CA HIS A 17 -6.98 9.31 17.98
C HIS A 17 -7.13 8.68 19.35
N SER A 18 -8.36 8.31 19.72
CA SER A 18 -8.69 7.71 21.02
C SER A 18 -8.16 6.27 21.16
N LEU A 19 -7.82 5.62 20.05
CA LEU A 19 -7.34 4.24 20.02
C LEU A 19 -5.81 4.19 20.11
N TRP A 20 -5.30 3.45 21.08
CA TRP A 20 -3.86 3.26 21.29
C TRP A 20 -3.15 2.72 20.04
N VAL A 21 -3.79 1.83 19.30
CA VAL A 21 -3.27 1.24 18.05
C VAL A 21 -2.97 2.31 17.00
N GLU A 22 -3.80 3.34 16.88
CA GLU A 22 -3.56 4.45 15.95
C GLU A 22 -2.54 5.44 16.50
N LYS A 23 -2.57 5.71 17.81
CA LYS A 23 -1.64 6.64 18.47
C LYS A 23 -0.18 6.21 18.36
N TYR A 24 0.09 4.91 18.46
CA TYR A 24 1.44 4.34 18.43
C TYR A 24 1.82 3.71 17.09
N ARG A 25 1.01 3.93 16.05
CA ARG A 25 1.37 3.46 14.70
C ARG A 25 2.63 4.21 14.23
N PRO A 26 3.71 3.49 13.85
CA PRO A 26 4.94 4.12 13.40
C PRO A 26 4.68 5.01 12.18
N THR A 27 5.34 6.15 12.14
CA THR A 27 5.24 7.14 11.04
C THR A 27 6.46 7.16 10.16
N ILE A 28 7.58 6.64 10.64
CA ILE A 28 8.84 6.46 9.91
C ILE A 28 9.33 5.02 10.07
N ILE A 29 10.17 4.56 9.16
CA ILE A 29 10.64 3.17 9.14
C ILE A 29 11.54 2.83 10.34
N GLU A 30 12.20 3.82 10.91
CA GLU A 30 13.07 3.70 12.09
C GLU A 30 12.30 3.27 13.33
N ASP A 31 11.04 3.69 13.44
CA ASP A 31 10.15 3.35 14.57
C ASP A 31 9.42 2.01 14.36
N TYR A 32 9.58 1.41 13.17
CA TYR A 32 8.94 0.14 12.87
C TYR A 32 9.70 -1.01 13.53
N ILE A 33 9.03 -1.72 14.44
CA ILE A 33 9.58 -2.89 15.14
C ILE A 33 9.21 -4.13 14.34
N GLY A 34 10.23 -4.86 13.85
CA GLY A 34 10.03 -6.06 13.05
C GLY A 34 11.34 -6.81 12.81
N ASN A 35 11.32 -7.72 11.84
CA ASN A 35 12.48 -8.48 11.43
C ASN A 35 13.55 -7.55 10.80
N GLU A 36 14.76 -7.53 11.38
CA GLU A 36 15.87 -6.67 10.96
C GLU A 36 16.24 -6.87 9.48
N ASN A 37 16.16 -8.10 8.97
CA ASN A 37 16.45 -8.39 7.56
C ASN A 37 15.41 -7.72 6.64
N ILE A 38 14.15 -7.72 7.03
CA ILE A 38 13.07 -7.06 6.29
C ILE A 38 13.32 -5.55 6.31
N ILE A 39 13.59 -4.98 7.48
CA ILE A 39 13.83 -3.54 7.65
C ILE A 39 15.02 -3.10 6.80
N THR A 40 16.12 -3.85 6.80
CA THR A 40 17.32 -3.56 6.01
C THR A 40 17.00 -3.58 4.51
N THR A 41 16.25 -4.58 4.05
CA THR A 41 15.87 -4.68 2.63
C THR A 41 14.94 -3.53 2.23
N ILE A 42 13.96 -3.19 3.08
CA ILE A 42 13.03 -2.08 2.83
C ILE A 42 13.77 -0.73 2.79
N LYS A 43 14.76 -0.50 3.68
CA LYS A 43 15.61 0.70 3.64
C LYS A 43 16.37 0.79 2.31
N SER A 44 16.91 -0.31 1.82
CA SER A 44 17.57 -0.35 0.50
C SER A 44 16.62 0.05 -0.64
N TYR A 45 15.35 -0.36 -0.60
CA TYR A 45 14.36 0.06 -1.59
C TYR A 45 14.03 1.55 -1.50
N ILE A 46 13.96 2.09 -0.28
CA ILE A 46 13.76 3.53 -0.06
C ILE A 46 14.93 4.32 -0.62
N ASP A 47 16.17 3.91 -0.35
CA ASP A 47 17.37 4.56 -0.85
C ASP A 47 17.43 4.55 -2.38
N GLN A 48 17.03 3.45 -3.00
CA GLN A 48 16.95 3.31 -4.46
C GLN A 48 15.74 4.03 -5.09
N GLN A 49 14.80 4.50 -4.29
CA GLN A 49 13.52 5.09 -4.75
C GLN A 49 12.77 4.17 -5.72
N ASN A 50 12.93 2.86 -5.59
CA ASN A 50 12.30 1.84 -6.42
C ASN A 50 12.12 0.54 -5.65
N ILE A 51 11.07 -0.21 -6.00
CA ILE A 51 10.73 -1.50 -5.38
C ILE A 51 10.39 -2.54 -6.46
N PRO A 52 10.58 -3.82 -6.21
CA PRO A 52 9.90 -4.87 -6.96
C PRO A 52 8.41 -4.94 -6.58
N HIS A 53 7.66 -5.88 -7.15
CA HIS A 53 6.38 -6.25 -6.56
C HIS A 53 6.64 -6.93 -5.21
N LEU A 54 5.90 -6.54 -4.18
CA LEU A 54 6.07 -7.05 -2.82
C LEU A 54 4.82 -7.82 -2.38
N MET A 55 5.02 -8.87 -1.61
CA MET A 55 3.96 -9.57 -0.89
C MET A 55 4.36 -9.69 0.58
N LEU A 56 3.60 -9.03 1.44
CA LEU A 56 3.74 -9.08 2.89
C LEU A 56 2.69 -10.04 3.44
N TYR A 57 3.11 -11.14 4.05
CA TYR A 57 2.18 -12.13 4.59
C TYR A 57 2.49 -12.46 6.05
N GLY A 58 1.54 -13.08 6.74
CA GLY A 58 1.68 -13.46 8.15
C GLY A 58 0.42 -13.16 8.95
N GLY A 59 0.43 -13.48 10.24
CA GLY A 59 -0.72 -13.34 11.13
C GLY A 59 -1.33 -11.93 11.17
N ALA A 60 -2.57 -11.84 11.63
CA ALA A 60 -3.22 -10.55 11.84
C ALA A 60 -2.45 -9.72 12.90
N GLY A 61 -2.37 -8.40 12.69
CA GLY A 61 -1.73 -7.50 13.64
C GLY A 61 -0.19 -7.44 13.58
N THR A 62 0.47 -8.13 12.64
CA THR A 62 1.94 -8.12 12.51
C THR A 62 2.52 -6.87 11.84
N GLY A 63 1.69 -5.90 11.46
CA GLY A 63 2.15 -4.62 10.92
C GLY A 63 2.27 -4.55 9.39
N LYS A 64 1.82 -5.54 8.62
CA LYS A 64 1.91 -5.60 7.15
C LYS A 64 1.41 -4.34 6.45
N THR A 65 0.17 -3.95 6.71
CA THR A 65 -0.44 -2.73 6.16
C THR A 65 0.30 -1.47 6.57
N THR A 66 0.81 -1.43 7.81
CA THR A 66 1.62 -0.32 8.32
C THR A 66 2.93 -0.21 7.54
N LEU A 67 3.65 -1.33 7.35
CA LEU A 67 4.89 -1.36 6.57
C LEU A 67 4.67 -0.92 5.12
N ALA A 68 3.61 -1.40 4.47
CA ALA A 68 3.25 -0.98 3.11
C ALA A 68 3.04 0.54 3.03
N LYS A 69 2.30 1.13 3.98
CA LYS A 69 2.05 2.56 4.04
C LYS A 69 3.30 3.39 4.37
N LEU A 70 4.17 2.90 5.26
CA LEU A 70 5.44 3.56 5.58
C LEU A 70 6.36 3.62 4.36
N LEU A 71 6.51 2.50 3.66
CA LEU A 71 7.32 2.41 2.46
C LEU A 71 6.88 3.43 1.40
N THR A 72 5.57 3.51 1.13
CA THR A 72 5.04 4.43 0.12
C THR A 72 5.09 5.91 0.52
N LYS A 73 5.22 6.23 1.81
CA LYS A 73 5.45 7.61 2.27
C LYS A 73 6.88 8.09 2.02
N GLN A 74 7.85 7.18 2.01
CA GLN A 74 9.27 7.50 1.88
C GLN A 74 9.80 7.39 0.44
N ILE A 75 9.04 6.77 -0.45
CA ILE A 75 9.33 6.71 -1.89
C ILE A 75 8.57 7.82 -2.63
N ASN A 76 9.23 8.46 -3.58
CA ASN A 76 8.58 9.46 -4.44
C ASN A 76 7.67 8.79 -5.48
N CYS A 77 6.46 8.44 -5.08
CA CYS A 77 5.50 7.69 -5.89
C CYS A 77 4.08 8.22 -5.78
N ASP A 78 3.29 8.00 -6.83
CA ASP A 78 1.83 8.10 -6.74
C ASP A 78 1.28 6.80 -6.15
N VAL A 79 0.31 6.89 -5.25
CA VAL A 79 -0.19 5.71 -4.49
C VAL A 79 -1.69 5.55 -4.68
N LEU A 80 -2.11 4.32 -5.01
CA LEU A 80 -3.49 3.87 -4.93
C LEU A 80 -3.60 2.81 -3.83
N TYR A 81 -4.47 3.03 -2.86
CA TYR A 81 -4.79 2.04 -1.82
C TYR A 81 -6.16 1.43 -2.08
N ILE A 82 -6.23 0.11 -2.08
CA ILE A 82 -7.46 -0.68 -2.22
C ILE A 82 -7.46 -1.75 -1.12
N ASN A 83 -8.54 -1.81 -0.35
CA ASN A 83 -8.79 -2.96 0.53
C ASN A 83 -9.62 -3.99 -0.24
N ALA A 84 -9.06 -5.19 -0.48
CA ALA A 84 -9.71 -6.23 -1.24
C ALA A 84 -10.89 -6.88 -0.50
N SER A 85 -10.94 -6.79 0.83
CA SER A 85 -12.06 -7.29 1.62
C SER A 85 -13.31 -6.40 1.51
N ASP A 86 -13.14 -5.10 1.24
CA ASP A 86 -14.25 -4.15 1.11
C ASP A 86 -14.81 -4.09 -0.32
N GLU A 87 -14.03 -4.51 -1.31
CA GLU A 87 -14.39 -4.44 -2.72
C GLU A 87 -15.07 -5.73 -3.18
N ASN A 88 -16.38 -5.79 -3.06
CA ASN A 88 -17.21 -6.97 -3.37
C ASN A 88 -17.27 -7.36 -4.85
N LYS A 89 -16.70 -6.56 -5.77
CA LYS A 89 -16.74 -6.82 -7.21
C LYS A 89 -15.35 -6.77 -7.83
N VAL A 90 -14.94 -7.89 -8.41
CA VAL A 90 -13.68 -8.03 -9.18
C VAL A 90 -13.49 -6.91 -10.20
N GLU A 91 -14.56 -6.53 -10.88
CA GLU A 91 -14.54 -5.52 -11.93
C GLU A 91 -14.23 -4.11 -11.39
N ASN A 92 -14.65 -3.78 -10.16
CA ASN A 92 -14.32 -2.52 -9.54
C ASN A 92 -12.82 -2.41 -9.25
N VAL A 93 -12.22 -3.45 -8.67
CA VAL A 93 -10.78 -3.52 -8.41
C VAL A 93 -10.00 -3.39 -9.72
N ARG A 94 -10.38 -4.16 -10.74
CA ARG A 94 -9.76 -4.14 -12.05
C ARG A 94 -9.81 -2.76 -12.70
N THR A 95 -10.99 -2.12 -12.70
CA THR A 95 -11.19 -0.80 -13.29
C THR A 95 -10.38 0.28 -12.56
N LYS A 96 -10.36 0.28 -11.23
CA LYS A 96 -9.56 1.23 -10.42
C LYS A 96 -8.07 1.07 -10.72
N ILE A 97 -7.55 -0.16 -10.73
CA ILE A 97 -6.15 -0.45 -11.04
C ILE A 97 -5.80 0.01 -12.45
N LYS A 98 -6.62 -0.37 -13.44
CA LYS A 98 -6.38 -0.01 -14.84
C LYS A 98 -6.39 1.50 -15.06
N SER A 99 -7.37 2.21 -14.52
CA SER A 99 -7.46 3.66 -14.62
C SER A 99 -6.23 4.34 -14.00
N PHE A 100 -5.85 3.96 -12.79
CA PHE A 100 -4.68 4.51 -12.11
C PHE A 100 -3.37 4.21 -12.85
N ALA A 101 -3.17 2.97 -13.29
CA ALA A 101 -1.94 2.56 -13.97
C ALA A 101 -1.79 3.19 -15.36
N SER A 102 -2.91 3.42 -16.08
CA SER A 102 -2.91 4.00 -17.44
C SER A 102 -2.80 5.52 -17.47
N CYS A 103 -3.15 6.23 -16.38
CA CYS A 103 -3.01 7.69 -16.32
C CYS A 103 -1.53 8.09 -16.35
N VAL A 104 -1.24 9.28 -16.84
CA VAL A 104 0.09 9.90 -16.68
C VAL A 104 0.29 10.19 -15.18
N GLY A 105 1.34 9.66 -14.59
CA GLY A 105 1.68 9.92 -13.19
C GLY A 105 2.30 11.31 -13.02
N ILE A 106 2.10 11.91 -11.85
CA ILE A 106 2.78 13.14 -11.43
C ILE A 106 4.20 12.80 -10.97
N LYS A 107 4.36 11.63 -10.35
CA LYS A 107 5.62 11.12 -9.82
C LYS A 107 6.21 10.02 -10.70
N PRO A 108 7.52 9.74 -10.57
CA PRO A 108 8.22 8.80 -11.46
C PRO A 108 7.77 7.34 -11.29
N LEU A 109 7.22 6.97 -10.14
CA LEU A 109 6.78 5.63 -9.84
C LEU A 109 5.32 5.63 -9.37
N LYS A 110 4.57 4.60 -9.76
CA LYS A 110 3.24 4.32 -9.25
C LYS A 110 3.26 3.08 -8.39
N ILE A 111 2.63 3.15 -7.22
CA ILE A 111 2.50 2.01 -6.32
C ILE A 111 1.03 1.77 -6.02
N ILE A 112 0.60 0.52 -6.17
CA ILE A 112 -0.75 0.07 -5.81
C ILE A 112 -0.62 -0.83 -4.58
N ILE A 113 -1.24 -0.44 -3.48
CA ILE A 113 -1.36 -1.26 -2.29
C ILE A 113 -2.70 -1.99 -2.37
N LEU A 114 -2.65 -3.32 -2.39
CA LEU A 114 -3.82 -4.20 -2.27
C LEU A 114 -3.75 -4.88 -0.91
N ASP A 115 -4.59 -4.41 -0.01
CA ASP A 115 -4.66 -4.93 1.36
C ASP A 115 -5.65 -6.11 1.43
N GLU A 116 -5.31 -7.12 2.25
CA GLU A 116 -6.14 -8.31 2.46
C GLU A 116 -6.46 -9.10 1.17
N CYS A 117 -5.45 -9.31 0.31
CA CYS A 117 -5.61 -9.97 -1.00
C CYS A 117 -6.12 -11.42 -0.92
N ASP A 118 -5.97 -12.09 0.20
CA ASP A 118 -6.48 -13.43 0.45
C ASP A 118 -8.02 -13.52 0.50
N TYR A 119 -8.72 -12.38 0.50
CA TYR A 119 -10.17 -12.30 0.29
C TYR A 119 -10.58 -12.25 -1.20
N MET A 120 -9.62 -12.08 -2.12
CA MET A 120 -9.91 -12.07 -3.56
C MET A 120 -10.26 -13.45 -4.07
N SER A 121 -11.28 -13.54 -4.95
CA SER A 121 -11.57 -14.77 -5.65
C SER A 121 -10.44 -15.20 -6.59
N PRO A 122 -10.32 -16.49 -6.97
CA PRO A 122 -9.31 -16.93 -7.93
C PRO A 122 -9.36 -16.18 -9.26
N GLU A 123 -10.57 -15.82 -9.74
CA GLU A 123 -10.77 -15.05 -10.98
C GLU A 123 -10.22 -13.61 -10.81
N ALA A 124 -10.45 -13.00 -9.65
CA ALA A 124 -9.90 -11.67 -9.34
C ALA A 124 -8.37 -11.69 -9.29
N GLN A 125 -7.80 -12.73 -8.68
CA GLN A 125 -6.36 -12.93 -8.63
C GLN A 125 -5.77 -13.18 -10.04
N ALA A 126 -6.43 -13.93 -10.90
CA ALA A 126 -6.00 -14.13 -12.29
C ALA A 126 -6.04 -12.82 -13.09
N ALA A 127 -7.07 -11.99 -12.88
CA ALA A 127 -7.14 -10.65 -13.48
C ALA A 127 -6.01 -9.73 -12.97
N LEU A 128 -5.74 -9.75 -11.65
CA LEU A 128 -4.64 -9.00 -11.03
C LEU A 128 -3.28 -9.40 -11.64
N ARG A 129 -3.02 -10.70 -11.81
CA ARG A 129 -1.80 -11.18 -12.46
C ARG A 129 -1.59 -10.53 -13.83
N ASN A 130 -2.65 -10.49 -14.66
CA ASN A 130 -2.56 -9.88 -15.99
C ASN A 130 -2.26 -8.37 -15.92
N LEU A 131 -2.82 -7.66 -14.93
CA LEU A 131 -2.55 -6.25 -14.71
C LEU A 131 -1.10 -6.01 -14.26
N MET A 132 -0.58 -6.86 -13.37
CA MET A 132 0.82 -6.82 -12.93
C MET A 132 1.78 -6.98 -14.12
N GLU A 133 1.49 -7.89 -15.06
CA GLU A 133 2.28 -8.08 -16.27
C GLU A 133 2.17 -6.85 -17.21
N THR A 134 0.96 -6.38 -17.46
CA THR A 134 0.69 -5.28 -18.41
C THR A 134 1.37 -3.98 -17.97
N PHE A 135 1.35 -3.69 -16.68
CA PHE A 135 1.87 -2.42 -16.13
C PHE A 135 3.21 -2.55 -15.40
N SER A 136 3.93 -3.66 -15.60
CA SER A 136 5.19 -3.96 -14.91
C SER A 136 6.28 -2.88 -15.04
N MET A 137 6.28 -2.12 -16.14
CA MET A 137 7.27 -1.07 -16.38
C MET A 137 7.02 0.21 -15.57
N SER A 138 5.76 0.54 -15.30
CA SER A 138 5.36 1.83 -14.70
C SER A 138 4.78 1.72 -13.30
N THR A 139 4.35 0.53 -12.90
CA THR A 139 3.57 0.34 -11.67
C THR A 139 4.11 -0.83 -10.86
N ARG A 140 4.20 -0.64 -9.55
CA ARG A 140 4.54 -1.69 -8.59
C ARG A 140 3.34 -2.02 -7.71
N PHE A 141 3.29 -3.24 -7.25
CA PHE A 141 2.23 -3.73 -6.40
C PHE A 141 2.79 -4.13 -5.04
N ILE A 142 2.13 -3.72 -3.99
CA ILE A 142 2.37 -4.19 -2.62
C ILE A 142 1.10 -4.91 -2.20
N LEU A 143 1.20 -6.22 -2.05
CA LEU A 143 0.11 -7.09 -1.66
C LEU A 143 0.25 -7.42 -0.18
N THR A 144 -0.82 -7.37 0.60
CA THR A 144 -0.82 -7.92 1.95
C THR A 144 -1.81 -9.08 2.04
N CYS A 145 -1.49 -10.12 2.79
CA CYS A 145 -2.40 -11.22 3.07
C CYS A 145 -2.10 -11.86 4.42
N ASN A 146 -3.12 -12.47 5.01
CA ASN A 146 -2.95 -13.26 6.23
C ASN A 146 -2.61 -14.71 5.90
N TYR A 147 -3.15 -15.24 4.82
CA TYR A 147 -3.02 -16.62 4.39
C TYR A 147 -2.37 -16.70 3.02
N HIS A 148 -1.05 -16.88 3.01
CA HIS A 148 -0.25 -16.97 1.79
C HIS A 148 -0.70 -18.11 0.85
N GLU A 149 -1.17 -19.22 1.40
CA GLU A 149 -1.64 -20.38 0.67
C GLU A 149 -2.93 -20.14 -0.12
N LYS A 150 -3.67 -19.06 0.17
CA LYS A 150 -4.83 -18.65 -0.63
C LYS A 150 -4.45 -17.88 -1.89
N MET A 151 -3.19 -17.47 -2.01
CA MET A 151 -2.71 -16.74 -3.17
C MET A 151 -2.29 -17.70 -4.28
N ILE A 152 -2.70 -17.41 -5.52
CA ILE A 152 -2.30 -18.23 -6.66
C ILE A 152 -0.79 -18.14 -6.92
N LEU A 153 -0.15 -19.24 -7.20
CA LEU A 153 1.29 -19.32 -7.43
C LEU A 153 1.82 -18.31 -8.49
N PRO A 154 1.10 -18.04 -9.60
CA PRO A 154 1.53 -17.04 -10.58
C PRO A 154 1.68 -15.61 -10.04
N ILE A 155 0.96 -15.22 -8.98
CA ILE A 155 1.17 -13.93 -8.30
C ILE A 155 2.37 -14.02 -7.38
N VAL A 156 2.42 -15.06 -6.55
CA VAL A 156 3.50 -15.27 -5.57
C VAL A 156 4.87 -15.26 -6.27
N SER A 157 5.00 -15.94 -7.41
CA SER A 157 6.25 -16.01 -8.17
C SER A 157 6.73 -14.68 -8.77
N ARG A 158 5.85 -13.66 -8.80
CA ARG A 158 6.18 -12.31 -9.30
C ARG A 158 6.51 -11.32 -8.20
N CYS A 159 6.34 -11.72 -6.96
CA CYS A 159 6.56 -10.87 -5.81
C CYS A 159 7.79 -11.30 -5.00
N MET A 160 8.52 -10.33 -4.46
CA MET A 160 9.40 -10.57 -3.34
C MET A 160 8.51 -10.74 -2.10
N THR A 161 8.64 -11.88 -1.42
CA THR A 161 7.77 -12.24 -0.30
C THR A 161 8.48 -12.01 1.03
N PHE A 162 7.75 -11.42 1.99
CA PHE A 162 8.20 -11.19 3.36
C PHE A 162 7.15 -11.69 4.35
N GLU A 163 7.59 -12.41 5.38
CA GLU A 163 6.76 -12.90 6.48
C GLU A 163 6.89 -12.04 7.73
#